data_f70e46d0681f10d69d9abdfd9cf12129
#
_entry.id   f70e46d0681f10d69d9abdfd9cf12129
#
_cell.length_a   1.000
_cell.length_b   1.000
_cell.length_c   1.000
_cell.angle_alpha   90.00
_cell.angle_beta   90.00
_cell.angle_gamma   90.00
#
_symmetry.space_group_name_H-M   'P 1'
#
loop_
_entity.id
_entity.type
_entity.pdbx_description
1 polymer ?
#
loop_
_entity_poly.entity_id
_entity_poly.type
_entity_poly.pdbx_seq_one_letter_code
_entity_poly.pdbx_strand_id
1 'polypeptide(L)'
;MLNEKQIIESAWDNRELLKESGTKEAIFSVIEQLDKGKLRVAEPDESGNWQVHEWIKKAVVLYFPISEMETIEVGPFEFHDKIPLKKGYASQGVRVVPHAIARHGSFLEKGVILMPSYVNIGAWVGSGTMVDTWATVGSCAQIGRNVHLSGGVGIGGVLEPLQATPTIIEDDCFIGSRCIVVEGVRVGKEAVLG
;
A
#
# COMPACT_ATOMS: atom_id res chain seq x y z
N MET A 1 -25.70 -2.76 14.48
CA MET A 1 -24.23 -2.88 14.60
C MET A 1 -23.59 -1.72 13.82
N LEU A 2 -22.56 -1.08 14.39
CA LEU A 2 -21.78 -0.09 13.66
C LEU A 2 -21.06 -0.79 12.49
N ASN A 3 -20.92 -0.10 11.35
CA ASN A 3 -20.10 -0.63 10.26
C ASN A 3 -18.61 -0.34 10.53
N GLU A 4 -17.70 -1.03 9.83
CA GLU A 4 -16.25 -0.90 10.03
C GLU A 4 -15.78 0.56 9.99
N LYS A 5 -16.29 1.36 9.04
CA LYS A 5 -15.94 2.78 8.93
C LYS A 5 -16.28 3.54 10.21
N GLN A 6 -17.48 3.34 10.78
CA GLN A 6 -17.89 4.01 12.01
C GLN A 6 -17.01 3.61 13.21
N ILE A 7 -16.62 2.32 13.28
CA ILE A 7 -15.71 1.83 14.34
C ILE A 7 -14.34 2.50 14.21
N ILE A 8 -13.78 2.55 13.00
CA ILE A 8 -12.49 3.17 12.72
C ILE A 8 -12.50 4.67 13.06
N GLU A 9 -13.55 5.40 12.63
CA GLU A 9 -13.69 6.83 12.94
C GLU A 9 -13.79 7.06 14.46
N SER A 10 -14.59 6.27 15.16
CA SER A 10 -14.69 6.36 16.62
C SER A 10 -13.36 6.08 17.33
N ALA A 11 -12.62 5.05 16.88
CA ALA A 11 -11.31 4.72 17.44
C ALA A 11 -10.24 5.76 17.07
N TRP A 12 -10.40 6.46 15.95
CA TRP A 12 -9.55 7.58 15.60
C TRP A 12 -9.69 8.73 16.57
N ASP A 13 -10.93 9.08 16.94
CA ASP A 13 -11.24 10.17 17.87
C ASP A 13 -10.99 9.79 19.34
N ASN A 14 -11.13 8.50 19.69
CA ASN A 14 -10.88 7.98 21.02
C ASN A 14 -10.00 6.73 20.99
N ARG A 15 -8.69 6.90 21.21
CA ARG A 15 -7.69 5.82 21.16
C ARG A 15 -7.86 4.76 22.26
N GLU A 16 -8.60 5.03 23.33
CA GLU A 16 -8.90 4.03 24.37
C GLU A 16 -9.67 2.84 23.80
N LEU A 17 -10.49 3.06 22.77
CA LEU A 17 -11.23 2.01 22.06
C LEU A 17 -10.34 0.95 21.40
N LEU A 18 -9.04 1.25 21.18
CA LEU A 18 -8.07 0.27 20.67
C LEU A 18 -7.83 -0.91 21.62
N LYS A 19 -8.26 -0.81 22.87
CA LYS A 19 -8.21 -1.90 23.85
C LYS A 19 -9.35 -2.91 23.64
N GLU A 20 -10.41 -2.54 22.95
CA GLU A 20 -11.58 -3.37 22.71
C GLU A 20 -11.33 -4.38 21.57
N SER A 21 -11.74 -5.64 21.76
CA SER A 21 -11.57 -6.71 20.75
C SER A 21 -12.28 -6.37 19.45
N GLY A 22 -13.52 -5.87 19.51
CA GLY A 22 -14.30 -5.52 18.33
C GLY A 22 -13.66 -4.40 17.50
N THR A 23 -12.99 -3.45 18.13
CA THR A 23 -12.23 -2.40 17.43
C THR A 23 -10.99 -2.99 16.74
N LYS A 24 -10.25 -3.84 17.43
CA LYS A 24 -9.09 -4.52 16.82
C LYS A 24 -9.50 -5.39 15.64
N GLU A 25 -10.57 -6.16 15.78
CA GLU A 25 -11.12 -7.01 14.72
C GLU A 25 -11.51 -6.18 13.48
N ALA A 26 -12.16 -5.04 13.68
CA ALA A 26 -12.51 -4.15 12.58
C ALA A 26 -11.26 -3.61 11.86
N ILE A 27 -10.23 -3.20 12.60
CA ILE A 27 -8.96 -2.72 12.01
C ILE A 27 -8.29 -3.86 11.23
N PHE A 28 -8.13 -5.04 11.82
CA PHE A 28 -7.55 -6.21 11.13
C PHE A 28 -8.34 -6.58 9.88
N SER A 29 -9.68 -6.52 9.92
CA SER A 29 -10.53 -6.79 8.77
C SER A 29 -10.28 -5.79 7.63
N VAL A 30 -10.14 -4.51 7.93
CA VAL A 30 -9.84 -3.48 6.92
C VAL A 30 -8.47 -3.73 6.28
N ILE A 31 -7.45 -4.05 7.07
CA ILE A 31 -6.12 -4.37 6.54
C ILE A 31 -6.14 -5.62 5.65
N GLU A 32 -6.87 -6.65 6.05
CA GLU A 32 -7.05 -7.86 5.24
C GLU A 32 -7.80 -7.58 3.94
N GLN A 33 -8.79 -6.70 3.95
CA GLN A 33 -9.51 -6.29 2.74
C GLN A 33 -8.61 -5.47 1.81
N LEU A 34 -7.73 -4.62 2.34
CA LEU A 34 -6.68 -3.94 1.57
C LEU A 34 -5.72 -4.96 0.94
N ASP A 35 -5.23 -5.92 1.70
CA ASP A 35 -4.30 -6.96 1.23
C ASP A 35 -4.89 -7.78 0.07
N LYS A 36 -6.22 -7.97 0.07
CA LYS A 36 -6.96 -8.72 -0.97
C LYS A 36 -7.53 -7.85 -2.08
N GLY A 37 -7.30 -6.55 -2.06
CA GLY A 37 -7.82 -5.63 -3.08
C GLY A 37 -9.34 -5.45 -3.06
N LYS A 38 -9.99 -5.75 -1.93
CA LYS A 38 -11.43 -5.50 -1.73
C LYS A 38 -11.72 -4.07 -1.30
N LEU A 39 -10.73 -3.43 -0.70
CA LEU A 39 -10.72 -2.00 -0.38
C LEU A 39 -9.50 -1.35 -1.02
N ARG A 40 -9.62 -0.07 -1.30
CA ARG A 40 -8.56 0.74 -1.87
C ARG A 40 -8.51 2.10 -1.17
N VAL A 41 -7.31 2.62 -0.91
CA VAL A 41 -7.14 3.90 -0.21
C VAL A 41 -7.60 5.08 -1.05
N ALA A 42 -7.40 5.02 -2.35
CA ALA A 42 -7.97 5.97 -3.30
C ALA A 42 -8.26 5.28 -4.63
N GLU A 43 -9.36 5.67 -5.27
CA GLU A 43 -9.79 5.10 -6.56
C GLU A 43 -10.45 6.17 -7.42
N PRO A 44 -10.40 6.04 -8.75
CA PRO A 44 -11.11 6.95 -9.62
C PRO A 44 -12.61 6.69 -9.57
N ASP A 45 -13.42 7.76 -9.56
CA ASP A 45 -14.85 7.68 -9.79
C ASP A 45 -15.19 7.48 -11.28
N GLU A 46 -16.48 7.39 -11.60
CA GLU A 46 -16.96 7.21 -12.98
C GLU A 46 -16.54 8.35 -13.94
N SER A 47 -16.24 9.52 -13.39
CA SER A 47 -15.76 10.69 -14.14
C SER A 47 -14.23 10.77 -14.25
N GLY A 48 -13.51 9.82 -13.62
CA GLY A 48 -12.05 9.79 -13.59
C GLY A 48 -11.43 10.69 -12.52
N ASN A 49 -12.23 11.25 -11.61
CA ASN A 49 -11.70 11.99 -10.46
C ASN A 49 -11.33 11.02 -9.35
N TRP A 50 -10.18 11.23 -8.73
CA TRP A 50 -9.71 10.38 -7.64
C TRP A 50 -10.40 10.74 -6.33
N GLN A 51 -11.03 9.76 -5.72
CA GLN A 51 -11.62 9.85 -4.38
C GLN A 51 -10.71 9.19 -3.36
N VAL A 52 -10.38 9.89 -2.29
CA VAL A 52 -9.56 9.39 -1.18
C VAL A 52 -10.47 8.95 -0.04
N HIS A 53 -10.28 7.73 0.42
CA HIS A 53 -10.99 7.15 1.55
C HIS A 53 -10.18 7.33 2.84
N GLU A 54 -10.28 8.53 3.45
CA GLU A 54 -9.49 8.88 4.65
C GLU A 54 -9.66 7.88 5.80
N TRP A 55 -10.86 7.33 5.98
CA TRP A 55 -11.12 6.35 7.03
C TRP A 55 -10.26 5.08 6.88
N ILE A 56 -9.91 4.69 5.63
CA ILE A 56 -9.02 3.56 5.37
C ILE A 56 -7.58 3.93 5.77
N LYS A 57 -7.13 5.15 5.49
CA LYS A 57 -5.82 5.64 5.97
C LYS A 57 -5.77 5.66 7.49
N LYS A 58 -6.86 6.08 8.15
CA LYS A 58 -6.99 6.00 9.62
C LYS A 58 -6.81 4.57 10.10
N ALA A 59 -7.46 3.59 9.45
CA ALA A 59 -7.31 2.17 9.80
C ALA A 59 -5.85 1.72 9.67
N VAL A 60 -5.14 2.11 8.62
CA VAL A 60 -3.71 1.81 8.45
C VAL A 60 -2.88 2.39 9.59
N VAL A 61 -3.12 3.65 9.98
CA VAL A 61 -2.40 4.27 11.11
C VAL A 61 -2.73 3.56 12.42
N LEU A 62 -4.01 3.22 12.65
CA LEU A 62 -4.47 2.52 13.86
C LEU A 62 -3.95 1.09 13.97
N TYR A 63 -3.56 0.47 12.87
CA TYR A 63 -3.01 -0.88 12.84
C TYR A 63 -1.65 -0.98 13.55
N PHE A 64 -0.80 0.06 13.45
CA PHE A 64 0.54 0.04 14.05
C PHE A 64 0.53 -0.11 15.59
N PRO A 65 -0.26 0.68 16.35
CA PRO A 65 -0.25 0.57 17.82
C PRO A 65 -0.88 -0.72 18.36
N ILE A 66 -1.69 -1.43 17.59
CA ILE A 66 -2.34 -2.68 18.02
C ILE A 66 -1.58 -3.93 17.56
N SER A 67 -0.59 -3.78 16.68
CA SER A 67 0.26 -4.87 16.21
C SER A 67 1.48 -5.04 17.11
N GLU A 68 1.81 -6.30 17.41
CA GLU A 68 2.95 -6.65 18.25
C GLU A 68 4.21 -6.85 17.39
N MET A 69 5.37 -6.62 18.01
CA MET A 69 6.66 -6.87 17.38
C MET A 69 6.94 -8.37 17.34
N GLU A 70 7.34 -8.85 16.17
CA GLU A 70 7.73 -10.25 15.95
C GLU A 70 9.12 -10.32 15.35
N THR A 71 9.91 -11.29 15.79
CA THR A 71 11.22 -11.61 15.18
C THR A 71 11.02 -12.73 14.17
N ILE A 72 11.51 -12.52 12.95
CA ILE A 72 11.45 -13.48 11.85
C ILE A 72 12.88 -13.82 11.44
N GLU A 73 13.29 -15.05 11.62
CA GLU A 73 14.58 -15.57 11.16
C GLU A 73 14.42 -16.26 9.79
N VAL A 74 15.22 -15.86 8.83
CA VAL A 74 15.22 -16.42 7.47
C VAL A 74 16.65 -16.70 7.02
N GLY A 75 17.14 -17.89 7.32
CA GLY A 75 18.54 -18.25 7.05
C GLY A 75 19.50 -17.30 7.77
N PRO A 76 20.37 -16.56 7.05
CA PRO A 76 21.29 -15.62 7.68
C PRO A 76 20.65 -14.24 8.00
N PHE A 77 19.38 -14.04 7.67
CA PHE A 77 18.69 -12.75 7.87
C PHE A 77 17.76 -12.82 9.09
N GLU A 78 17.72 -11.74 9.83
CA GLU A 78 16.76 -11.52 10.91
C GLU A 78 16.00 -10.23 10.65
N PHE A 79 14.68 -10.26 10.88
CA PHE A 79 13.80 -9.10 10.83
C PHE A 79 13.06 -8.98 12.16
N HIS A 80 12.83 -7.76 12.62
CA HIS A 80 12.06 -7.50 13.83
C HIS A 80 11.08 -6.37 13.55
N ASP A 81 9.83 -6.71 13.25
CA ASP A 81 8.79 -5.75 12.84
C ASP A 81 7.42 -6.22 13.30
N LYS A 82 6.47 -5.30 13.28
CA LYS A 82 5.08 -5.54 13.65
C LYS A 82 4.14 -5.77 12.46
N ILE A 83 4.58 -5.43 11.25
CA ILE A 83 3.77 -5.60 10.04
C ILE A 83 4.25 -6.84 9.30
N PRO A 84 3.42 -7.88 9.18
CA PRO A 84 3.80 -9.10 8.46
C PRO A 84 4.15 -8.82 7.00
N LEU A 85 4.96 -9.67 6.43
CA LEU A 85 5.22 -9.65 5.00
C LEU A 85 4.07 -10.31 4.23
N LYS A 86 3.78 -9.76 3.05
CA LYS A 86 2.81 -10.37 2.12
C LYS A 86 3.31 -11.74 1.67
N LYS A 87 2.37 -12.67 1.51
CA LYS A 87 2.63 -14.06 1.12
C LYS A 87 1.68 -14.49 -0.01
N GLY A 88 1.92 -15.67 -0.58
CA GLY A 88 1.01 -16.26 -1.56
C GLY A 88 1.12 -15.67 -2.97
N TYR A 89 2.25 -15.13 -3.34
CA TYR A 89 2.47 -14.47 -4.64
C TYR A 89 2.12 -15.35 -5.85
N ALA A 90 2.47 -16.64 -5.79
CA ALA A 90 2.21 -17.58 -6.88
C ALA A 90 0.71 -17.72 -7.17
N SER A 91 -0.12 -17.85 -6.13
CA SER A 91 -1.58 -17.94 -6.28
C SER A 91 -2.22 -16.62 -6.74
N GLN A 92 -1.57 -15.49 -6.50
CA GLN A 92 -1.99 -14.17 -6.97
C GLN A 92 -1.49 -13.87 -8.40
N GLY A 93 -0.66 -14.72 -8.98
CA GLY A 93 -0.07 -14.51 -10.29
C GLY A 93 0.94 -13.37 -10.34
N VAL A 94 1.63 -13.12 -9.24
CA VAL A 94 2.65 -12.07 -9.06
C VAL A 94 4.04 -12.72 -9.10
N ARG A 95 4.95 -12.15 -9.90
CA ARG A 95 6.35 -12.55 -9.91
C ARG A 95 7.15 -11.70 -8.92
N VAL A 96 7.86 -12.35 -8.01
CA VAL A 96 8.68 -11.67 -7.00
C VAL A 96 10.10 -12.21 -7.06
N VAL A 97 11.03 -11.33 -7.35
CA VAL A 97 12.47 -11.66 -7.38
C VAL A 97 13.04 -11.51 -5.97
N PRO A 98 13.83 -12.46 -5.47
CA PRO A 98 14.51 -12.30 -4.18
C PRO A 98 15.42 -11.07 -4.22
N HIS A 99 15.42 -10.24 -3.29
CA HIS A 99 14.72 -10.14 -2.01
C HIS A 99 13.70 -8.97 -1.99
N ALA A 100 12.81 -8.95 -2.99
CA ALA A 100 11.74 -7.97 -2.98
C ALA A 100 10.81 -8.19 -1.78
N ILE A 101 10.31 -7.11 -1.21
CA ILE A 101 9.43 -7.11 -0.04
C ILE A 101 8.15 -6.33 -0.35
N ALA A 102 7.00 -6.94 -0.10
CA ALA A 102 5.74 -6.25 0.03
C ALA A 102 5.19 -6.49 1.44
N ARG A 103 4.74 -5.44 2.13
CA ARG A 103 4.09 -5.57 3.43
C ARG A 103 2.65 -6.04 3.27
N HIS A 104 2.16 -6.84 4.23
CA HIS A 104 0.75 -7.16 4.34
C HIS A 104 -0.11 -5.89 4.38
N GLY A 105 -1.28 -5.92 3.73
CA GLY A 105 -2.11 -4.74 3.51
C GLY A 105 -1.74 -3.92 2.27
N SER A 106 -0.71 -4.32 1.50
CA SER A 106 -0.51 -3.84 0.13
C SER A 106 -1.21 -4.76 -0.85
N PHE A 107 -1.69 -4.24 -1.97
CA PHE A 107 -2.31 -5.06 -3.01
C PHE A 107 -1.50 -5.03 -4.31
N LEU A 108 -1.28 -6.22 -4.87
CA LEU A 108 -0.58 -6.43 -6.13
C LEU A 108 -1.51 -7.17 -7.07
N GLU A 109 -1.91 -6.56 -8.17
CA GLU A 109 -2.73 -7.21 -9.18
C GLU A 109 -1.94 -8.32 -9.91
N LYS A 110 -2.68 -9.23 -10.53
CA LYS A 110 -2.11 -10.31 -11.36
C LYS A 110 -1.21 -9.72 -12.45
N GLY A 111 -0.04 -10.33 -12.65
CA GLY A 111 0.94 -9.91 -13.66
C GLY A 111 1.92 -8.84 -13.19
N VAL A 112 1.81 -8.36 -11.94
CA VAL A 112 2.82 -7.49 -11.34
C VAL A 112 4.15 -8.22 -11.20
N ILE A 113 5.23 -7.50 -11.47
CA ILE A 113 6.61 -7.98 -11.28
C ILE A 113 7.29 -7.07 -10.25
N LEU A 114 7.76 -7.68 -9.16
CA LEU A 114 8.64 -7.02 -8.21
C LEU A 114 10.08 -7.54 -8.45
N MET A 115 10.95 -6.68 -8.95
CA MET A 115 12.39 -6.88 -8.83
C MET A 115 12.78 -6.62 -7.36
N PRO A 116 14.04 -6.80 -6.93
CA PRO A 116 14.41 -6.45 -5.56
C PRO A 116 14.01 -5.02 -5.20
N SER A 117 12.85 -4.88 -4.60
CA SER A 117 12.13 -3.61 -4.42
C SER A 117 11.28 -3.66 -3.16
N TYR A 118 10.60 -2.56 -2.82
CA TYR A 118 9.81 -2.47 -1.62
C TYR A 118 8.42 -1.87 -1.90
N VAL A 119 7.37 -2.52 -1.40
CA VAL A 119 5.99 -2.03 -1.46
C VAL A 119 5.41 -1.97 -0.05
N ASN A 120 4.98 -0.78 0.37
CA ASN A 120 4.49 -0.56 1.72
C ASN A 120 2.98 -0.80 1.84
N ILE A 121 2.51 -0.90 3.10
CA ILE A 121 1.10 -1.11 3.47
C ILE A 121 0.18 -0.05 2.85
N GLY A 122 -1.02 -0.43 2.46
CA GLY A 122 -2.02 0.45 1.83
C GLY A 122 -1.74 0.79 0.37
N ALA A 123 -0.57 0.45 -0.15
CA ALA A 123 -0.24 0.66 -1.56
C ALA A 123 -1.03 -0.29 -2.48
N TRP A 124 -1.36 0.22 -3.66
CA TRP A 124 -1.96 -0.55 -4.76
C TRP A 124 -1.03 -0.54 -5.96
N VAL A 125 -0.80 -1.70 -6.55
CA VAL A 125 0.00 -1.83 -7.78
C VAL A 125 -0.83 -2.57 -8.82
N GLY A 126 -1.15 -1.89 -9.92
CA GLY A 126 -1.99 -2.39 -11.01
C GLY A 126 -1.30 -3.43 -11.88
N SER A 127 -2.11 -4.20 -12.61
CA SER A 127 -1.68 -5.33 -13.43
C SER A 127 -0.64 -4.94 -14.50
N GLY A 128 0.29 -5.83 -14.79
CA GLY A 128 1.34 -5.62 -15.78
C GLY A 128 2.43 -4.62 -15.37
N THR A 129 2.32 -4.03 -14.19
CA THR A 129 3.29 -3.06 -13.67
C THR A 129 4.56 -3.76 -13.19
N MET A 130 5.70 -3.15 -13.49
CA MET A 130 7.00 -3.54 -12.95
C MET A 130 7.48 -2.52 -11.91
N VAL A 131 7.77 -3.00 -10.72
CA VAL A 131 8.52 -2.27 -9.69
C VAL A 131 9.95 -2.76 -9.76
N ASP A 132 10.82 -1.99 -10.42
CA ASP A 132 12.17 -2.41 -10.77
C ASP A 132 13.13 -2.32 -9.57
N THR A 133 14.37 -2.68 -9.81
CA THR A 133 15.43 -2.86 -8.79
C THR A 133 15.61 -1.60 -7.96
N TRP A 134 15.52 -1.75 -6.64
CA TRP A 134 15.60 -0.68 -5.64
C TRP A 134 14.53 0.41 -5.75
N ALA A 135 13.49 0.21 -6.56
CA ALA A 135 12.34 1.10 -6.53
C ALA A 135 11.51 0.86 -5.26
N THR A 136 10.86 1.92 -4.78
CA THR A 136 10.00 1.89 -3.60
C THR A 136 8.61 2.43 -3.92
N VAL A 137 7.58 1.76 -3.43
CA VAL A 137 6.20 2.24 -3.43
C VAL A 137 5.80 2.51 -2.00
N GLY A 138 5.66 3.78 -1.66
CA GLY A 138 5.37 4.24 -0.31
C GLY A 138 3.96 3.88 0.15
N SER A 139 3.71 4.08 1.46
CA SER A 139 2.42 3.76 2.08
C SER A 139 1.27 4.46 1.37
N CYS A 140 0.22 3.72 1.06
CA CYS A 140 -1.00 4.21 0.43
C CYS A 140 -0.84 4.74 -1.01
N ALA A 141 0.35 4.69 -1.60
CA ALA A 141 0.55 5.10 -3.00
C ALA A 141 -0.26 4.21 -3.95
N GLN A 142 -0.76 4.82 -5.03
CA GLN A 142 -1.64 4.18 -6.00
C GLN A 142 -0.95 4.13 -7.36
N ILE A 143 -0.58 2.94 -7.79
CA ILE A 143 0.08 2.71 -9.08
C ILE A 143 -0.89 2.03 -10.03
N GLY A 144 -1.05 2.59 -11.21
CA GLY A 144 -1.90 2.08 -12.27
C GLY A 144 -1.38 0.80 -12.92
N ARG A 145 -1.97 0.45 -14.06
CA ARG A 145 -1.62 -0.73 -14.86
C ARG A 145 -0.52 -0.40 -15.85
N ASN A 146 0.26 -1.42 -16.23
CA ASN A 146 1.34 -1.31 -17.22
C ASN A 146 2.34 -0.19 -16.94
N VAL A 147 2.51 0.19 -15.67
CA VAL A 147 3.48 1.20 -15.25
C VAL A 147 4.87 0.58 -15.15
N HIS A 148 5.88 1.31 -15.58
CA HIS A 148 7.26 0.95 -15.32
C HIS A 148 7.88 1.92 -14.32
N LEU A 149 8.08 1.47 -13.09
CA LEU A 149 8.87 2.17 -12.09
C LEU A 149 10.32 1.71 -12.22
N SER A 150 11.16 2.48 -12.92
CA SER A 150 12.53 2.09 -13.22
C SER A 150 13.42 2.02 -11.98
N GLY A 151 14.65 1.55 -12.14
CA GLY A 151 15.56 1.31 -11.03
C GLY A 151 15.77 2.52 -10.12
N GLY A 152 15.57 2.32 -8.82
CA GLY A 152 15.75 3.34 -7.80
C GLY A 152 14.68 4.44 -7.76
N VAL A 153 13.55 4.26 -8.45
CA VAL A 153 12.41 5.18 -8.36
C VAL A 153 11.88 5.20 -6.93
N GLY A 154 11.61 6.39 -6.42
CA GLY A 154 10.97 6.60 -5.12
C GLY A 154 9.55 7.16 -5.28
N ILE A 155 8.54 6.33 -5.04
CA ILE A 155 7.17 6.80 -4.91
C ILE A 155 6.88 7.04 -3.45
N GLY A 156 6.63 8.30 -3.08
CA GLY A 156 6.41 8.70 -1.70
C GLY A 156 5.14 8.11 -1.10
N GLY A 157 5.23 7.79 0.18
CA GLY A 157 4.09 7.37 0.98
C GLY A 157 3.51 8.54 1.75
N VAL A 158 2.18 8.62 1.84
CA VAL A 158 1.49 9.66 2.59
C VAL A 158 0.50 9.01 3.56
N LEU A 159 0.97 8.71 4.77
CA LEU A 159 0.11 8.33 5.88
C LEU A 159 -0.33 9.54 6.68
N GLU A 160 0.59 10.45 6.96
CA GLU A 160 0.37 11.68 7.71
C GLU A 160 0.87 12.88 6.91
N PRO A 161 0.10 13.98 6.87
CA PRO A 161 -1.24 14.14 7.44
C PRO A 161 -2.31 13.36 6.66
N LEU A 162 -3.37 12.92 7.34
CA LEU A 162 -4.40 12.03 6.77
C LEU A 162 -5.13 12.62 5.57
N GLN A 163 -5.38 13.92 5.58
CA GLN A 163 -6.05 14.64 4.51
C GLN A 163 -5.21 14.78 3.23
N ALA A 164 -3.90 14.51 3.33
CA ALA A 164 -3.04 14.57 2.14
C ALA A 164 -3.42 13.47 1.14
N THR A 165 -3.52 13.86 -0.11
CA THR A 165 -3.76 12.92 -1.22
C THR A 165 -2.58 11.95 -1.31
N PRO A 166 -2.80 10.65 -1.52
CA PRO A 166 -1.71 9.73 -1.81
C PRO A 166 -1.05 10.07 -3.14
N THR A 167 0.20 9.66 -3.30
CA THR A 167 0.86 9.74 -4.62
C THR A 167 0.17 8.77 -5.57
N ILE A 168 -0.18 9.26 -6.76
CA ILE A 168 -0.92 8.50 -7.78
C ILE A 168 -0.12 8.50 -9.08
N ILE A 169 0.18 7.33 -9.60
CA ILE A 169 0.72 7.12 -10.93
C ILE A 169 -0.34 6.39 -11.74
N GLU A 170 -0.87 7.01 -12.77
CA GLU A 170 -1.92 6.41 -13.59
C GLU A 170 -1.38 5.38 -14.57
N ASP A 171 -2.28 4.76 -15.34
CA ASP A 171 -1.95 3.66 -16.24
C ASP A 171 -0.93 4.08 -17.32
N ASP A 172 -0.16 3.11 -17.80
CA ASP A 172 0.76 3.21 -18.93
C ASP A 172 1.89 4.24 -18.79
N CYS A 173 2.20 4.65 -17.54
CA CYS A 173 3.30 5.59 -17.25
C CYS A 173 4.67 4.90 -17.26
N PHE A 174 5.68 5.67 -17.68
CA PHE A 174 7.08 5.30 -17.52
C PHE A 174 7.77 6.30 -16.59
N ILE A 175 8.24 5.83 -15.45
CA ILE A 175 8.97 6.65 -14.47
C ILE A 175 10.44 6.26 -14.54
N GLY A 176 11.26 7.18 -15.06
CA GLY A 176 12.69 6.98 -15.29
C GLY A 176 13.48 6.75 -14.01
N SER A 177 14.66 6.14 -14.16
CA SER A 177 15.49 5.72 -13.03
C SER A 177 15.79 6.88 -12.08
N ARG A 178 15.65 6.61 -10.78
CA ARG A 178 15.90 7.56 -9.67
C ARG A 178 14.99 8.78 -9.62
N CYS A 179 13.91 8.84 -10.41
CA CYS A 179 12.87 9.84 -10.23
C CYS A 179 12.20 9.68 -8.86
N ILE A 180 11.93 10.79 -8.20
CA ILE A 180 11.22 10.85 -6.93
C ILE A 180 9.90 11.57 -7.15
N VAL A 181 8.79 10.89 -6.85
CA VAL A 181 7.42 11.44 -6.94
C VAL A 181 6.79 11.35 -5.56
N VAL A 182 6.46 12.49 -4.95
CA VAL A 182 6.06 12.56 -3.54
C VAL A 182 4.78 13.36 -3.34
N GLU A 183 4.20 13.22 -2.16
CA GLU A 183 3.17 14.07 -1.53
C GLU A 183 2.04 14.55 -2.45
N GLY A 184 1.13 13.63 -2.75
CA GLY A 184 -0.11 13.98 -3.43
C GLY A 184 0.02 14.31 -4.90
N VAL A 185 1.22 14.14 -5.49
CA VAL A 185 1.40 14.30 -6.92
C VAL A 185 0.63 13.23 -7.66
N ARG A 186 -0.14 13.64 -8.65
CA ARG A 186 -0.78 12.77 -9.63
C ARG A 186 -0.04 12.87 -10.96
N VAL A 187 0.48 11.74 -11.41
CA VAL A 187 1.06 11.59 -12.75
C VAL A 187 -0.01 10.99 -13.64
N GLY A 188 -0.43 11.73 -14.66
CA GLY A 188 -1.49 11.31 -15.57
C GLY A 188 -1.08 10.18 -16.49
N LYS A 189 -2.05 9.51 -17.11
CA LYS A 189 -1.85 8.38 -18.02
C LYS A 189 -0.80 8.66 -19.10
N GLU A 190 -0.06 7.61 -19.46
CA GLU A 190 0.95 7.62 -20.52
C GLU A 190 2.09 8.64 -20.31
N ALA A 191 2.19 9.24 -19.12
CA ALA A 191 3.26 10.19 -18.84
C ALA A 191 4.63 9.50 -18.73
N VAL A 192 5.64 10.20 -19.21
CA VAL A 192 7.04 9.79 -19.12
C VAL A 192 7.79 10.83 -18.28
N LEU A 193 8.38 10.37 -17.18
CA LEU A 193 9.29 11.14 -16.33
C LEU A 193 10.70 10.62 -16.51
N GLY A 194 11.68 11.51 -16.69
CA GLY A 194 13.09 11.19 -16.89
C GLY A 194 14.02 12.04 -16.06
#